data_a59a328ad12500b1528a046f7c3b6f46
#
_entry.id   a59a328ad12500b1528a046f7c3b6f46
#
_cell.length_a   1.000
_cell.length_b   1.000
_cell.length_c   1.000
_cell.angle_alpha   90.00
_cell.angle_beta   90.00
_cell.angle_gamma   90.00
#
_symmetry.space_group_name_H-M   'P 1'
#
loop_
_entity.id
_entity.type
_entity.pdbx_description
1 polymer ?
#
loop_
_entity_poly.entity_id
_entity_poly.type
_entity_poly.pdbx_seq_one_letter_code
_entity_poly.pdbx_strand_id
1 'polypeptide(L)'
;YLRPISTEPDTRCDILGKGDNRVLIVPFDNDKWVRYRSSDLRGGVNSFEVSAVYNADTRRGIVIGSVEHDTWKSGVRIESDEPGIISRLELYTGASGEGTRDVLPHGKVKGKTVRSSKTFFGYFEDWRDGMEEFGRACATIAPPLPWNLGTPFGWNSWAKMEFRLSYEKVLEVSDFFKENLQNNNFENNGIVYIGMDAGWAKMSDEQLADIARHCKANGQKAGIYFTPFSDWGKDPEAY
;
A
#
# COMPACT_ATOMS: atom_id res chain seq x y z
N TYR A 1 13.79 -15.68 14.22
CA TYR A 1 12.55 -16.35 13.86
C TYR A 1 11.85 -16.75 15.16
N LEU A 2 10.73 -16.12 15.45
CA LEU A 2 9.90 -16.45 16.61
C LEU A 2 8.67 -17.20 16.09
N ARG A 3 8.54 -18.43 16.45
CA ARG A 3 7.41 -19.28 16.10
C ARG A 3 6.52 -19.42 17.34
N PRO A 4 5.26 -19.01 17.29
CA PRO A 4 4.32 -19.42 18.32
C PRO A 4 4.20 -20.94 18.30
N ILE A 5 4.36 -21.57 19.44
CA ILE A 5 4.22 -23.01 19.58
C ILE A 5 2.76 -23.27 19.96
N SER A 6 2.00 -23.90 19.05
CA SER A 6 0.76 -24.54 19.45
C SER A 6 1.11 -25.83 20.21
N THR A 7 0.51 -26.07 21.36
CA THR A 7 0.66 -27.30 22.13
C THR A 7 -0.24 -28.43 21.62
N GLU A 8 -1.11 -28.13 20.68
CA GLU A 8 -2.06 -29.06 20.06
C GLU A 8 -1.69 -29.27 18.59
N PRO A 9 -1.03 -30.41 18.23
CA PRO A 9 -0.49 -30.62 16.88
C PRO A 9 -1.56 -30.72 15.77
N ASP A 10 -2.82 -30.96 16.12
CA ASP A 10 -3.91 -31.18 15.17
C ASP A 10 -5.02 -30.12 15.24
N THR A 11 -4.70 -28.93 15.74
CA THR A 11 -5.68 -27.83 15.80
C THR A 11 -6.03 -27.37 14.38
N ARG A 12 -7.22 -27.71 13.95
CA ARG A 12 -7.85 -27.16 12.74
C ARG A 12 -8.80 -26.03 13.12
N CYS A 13 -8.80 -24.97 12.32
CA CYS A 13 -9.67 -23.83 12.57
C CYS A 13 -10.73 -23.72 11.48
N ASP A 14 -11.97 -24.09 11.83
CA ASP A 14 -13.17 -23.93 11.00
C ASP A 14 -14.01 -22.71 11.46
N ILE A 15 -13.34 -21.65 11.85
CA ILE A 15 -14.01 -20.46 12.39
C ILE A 15 -14.81 -19.69 11.33
N LEU A 16 -14.51 -19.91 10.05
CA LEU A 16 -15.17 -19.22 8.94
C LEU A 16 -16.46 -19.91 8.50
N GLY A 17 -16.62 -21.18 8.83
CA GLY A 17 -17.74 -22.00 8.37
C GLY A 17 -17.68 -22.35 6.88
N LYS A 18 -18.79 -22.93 6.40
CA LYS A 18 -18.93 -23.30 4.97
C LYS A 18 -19.15 -22.06 4.12
N GLY A 19 -18.70 -22.10 2.86
CA GLY A 19 -18.91 -21.03 1.88
C GLY A 19 -17.65 -20.68 1.10
N ASP A 20 -17.63 -19.52 0.48
CA ASP A 20 -16.50 -19.00 -0.29
C ASP A 20 -15.43 -18.44 0.67
N ASN A 21 -14.57 -19.33 1.17
CA ASN A 21 -13.48 -18.97 2.07
C ASN A 21 -12.26 -18.51 1.27
N ARG A 22 -11.80 -17.31 1.57
CA ARG A 22 -10.77 -16.59 0.81
C ARG A 22 -9.67 -16.04 1.72
N VAL A 23 -8.55 -15.70 1.09
CA VAL A 23 -7.42 -15.04 1.75
C VAL A 23 -7.03 -13.78 0.98
N LEU A 24 -6.84 -12.68 1.71
CA LEU A 24 -6.24 -11.46 1.20
C LEU A 24 -4.73 -11.61 1.19
N ILE A 25 -4.12 -11.45 0.03
CA ILE A 25 -2.67 -11.51 -0.14
C ILE A 25 -2.15 -10.11 -0.44
N VAL A 26 -1.32 -9.61 0.47
CA VAL A 26 -0.60 -8.35 0.32
C VAL A 26 0.79 -8.67 -0.24
N PRO A 27 1.20 -8.10 -1.38
CA PRO A 27 2.53 -8.33 -1.94
C PRO A 27 3.60 -7.65 -1.08
N PHE A 28 4.85 -8.12 -1.18
CA PHE A 28 5.97 -7.54 -0.44
C PHE A 28 6.18 -6.06 -0.75
N ASP A 29 6.08 -5.70 -2.01
CA ASP A 29 6.09 -4.33 -2.49
C ASP A 29 5.18 -4.17 -3.72
N ASN A 30 4.97 -2.92 -4.14
CA ASN A 30 4.20 -2.60 -5.34
C ASN A 30 5.06 -2.58 -6.61
N ASP A 31 6.27 -3.07 -6.55
CA ASP A 31 7.14 -3.08 -7.72
C ASP A 31 6.51 -3.88 -8.87
N LYS A 32 6.70 -3.39 -10.09
CA LYS A 32 6.22 -4.01 -11.34
C LYS A 32 4.75 -4.39 -11.33
N TRP A 33 3.93 -3.54 -10.73
CA TRP A 33 2.47 -3.68 -10.81
C TRP A 33 1.91 -4.90 -10.08
N VAL A 34 2.63 -5.41 -9.09
CA VAL A 34 2.08 -6.40 -8.17
C VAL A 34 0.90 -5.80 -7.42
N ARG A 35 -0.18 -6.55 -7.32
CA ARG A 35 -1.45 -6.09 -6.75
C ARG A 35 -1.81 -6.87 -5.52
N TYR A 36 -2.52 -6.23 -4.61
CA TYR A 36 -3.32 -6.94 -3.63
C TYR A 36 -4.28 -7.87 -4.35
N ARG A 37 -4.42 -9.08 -3.85
CA ARG A 37 -5.33 -10.05 -4.44
C ARG A 37 -6.08 -10.83 -3.37
N SER A 38 -7.28 -11.23 -3.70
CA SER A 38 -8.04 -12.24 -2.99
C SER A 38 -7.92 -13.55 -3.75
N SER A 39 -7.67 -14.64 -3.05
CA SER A 39 -7.66 -15.97 -3.63
C SER A 39 -8.44 -16.94 -2.74
N ASP A 40 -8.84 -18.08 -3.31
CA ASP A 40 -9.44 -19.16 -2.55
C ASP A 40 -8.48 -19.61 -1.44
N LEU A 41 -9.04 -19.98 -0.29
CA LEU A 41 -8.27 -20.55 0.80
C LEU A 41 -7.93 -22.02 0.47
N ARG A 42 -6.80 -22.21 -0.22
CA ARG A 42 -6.26 -23.53 -0.64
C ARG A 42 -4.74 -23.51 -0.64
N GLY A 43 -4.14 -24.59 -0.17
CA GLY A 43 -2.68 -24.73 -0.13
C GLY A 43 -2.01 -23.68 0.73
N GLY A 44 -0.76 -23.33 0.38
CA GLY A 44 0.03 -22.34 1.12
C GLY A 44 0.07 -20.99 0.41
N VAL A 45 -0.15 -19.92 1.17
CA VAL A 45 0.04 -18.55 0.70
C VAL A 45 0.91 -17.76 1.69
N ASN A 46 1.62 -16.78 1.16
CA ASN A 46 2.40 -15.83 1.93
C ASN A 46 1.91 -14.42 1.63
N SER A 47 1.59 -13.67 2.67
CA SER A 47 1.21 -12.27 2.64
C SER A 47 2.23 -11.47 3.43
N PHE A 48 2.42 -10.20 3.12
CA PHE A 48 3.36 -9.35 3.84
C PHE A 48 2.62 -8.31 4.66
N GLU A 49 3.17 -8.01 5.84
CA GLU A 49 2.66 -7.07 6.84
C GLU A 49 1.31 -7.45 7.44
N VAL A 50 0.30 -7.74 6.63
CA VAL A 50 -1.06 -8.06 7.05
C VAL A 50 -1.72 -9.05 6.11
N SER A 51 -2.68 -9.81 6.63
CA SER A 51 -3.59 -10.63 5.85
C SER A 51 -4.97 -10.69 6.52
N ALA A 52 -5.98 -10.97 5.71
CA ALA A 52 -7.29 -11.37 6.19
C ALA A 52 -7.63 -12.75 5.61
N VAL A 53 -8.14 -13.64 6.45
CA VAL A 53 -8.73 -14.92 6.03
C VAL A 53 -10.22 -14.83 6.35
N TYR A 54 -11.07 -14.91 5.35
CA TYR A 54 -12.47 -14.55 5.50
C TYR A 54 -13.40 -15.38 4.62
N ASN A 55 -14.65 -15.42 5.00
CA ASN A 55 -15.72 -15.99 4.21
C ASN A 55 -16.38 -14.84 3.41
N ALA A 56 -16.39 -14.94 2.09
CA ALA A 56 -16.92 -13.89 1.22
C ALA A 56 -18.45 -13.78 1.29
N ASP A 57 -19.16 -14.87 1.61
CA ASP A 57 -20.63 -14.89 1.71
C ASP A 57 -21.09 -14.23 3.00
N THR A 58 -20.47 -14.54 4.14
CA THR A 58 -20.84 -14.03 5.46
C THR A 58 -20.09 -12.80 5.89
N ARG A 59 -18.93 -12.50 5.28
CA ARG A 59 -17.94 -11.47 5.62
C ARG A 59 -17.16 -11.72 6.91
N ARG A 60 -17.48 -12.76 7.66
CA ARG A 60 -16.73 -13.12 8.86
C ARG A 60 -15.28 -13.42 8.52
N GLY A 61 -14.37 -13.01 9.38
CA GLY A 61 -12.95 -13.25 9.10
C GLY A 61 -12.01 -12.96 10.24
N ILE A 62 -10.79 -13.44 10.06
CA ILE A 62 -9.65 -13.17 10.92
C ILE A 62 -8.77 -12.16 10.21
N VAL A 63 -8.32 -11.14 10.94
CA VAL A 63 -7.28 -10.23 10.49
C VAL A 63 -6.05 -10.41 11.38
N ILE A 64 -4.89 -10.57 10.75
CA ILE A 64 -3.60 -10.74 11.43
C ILE A 64 -2.54 -9.90 10.73
N GLY A 65 -1.73 -9.16 11.49
CA GLY A 65 -0.69 -8.33 10.91
C GLY A 65 0.30 -7.80 11.92
N SER A 66 1.39 -7.22 11.42
CA SER A 66 2.35 -6.46 12.21
C SER A 66 1.90 -5.01 12.30
N VAL A 67 1.95 -4.43 13.49
CA VAL A 67 1.67 -3.00 13.70
C VAL A 67 2.93 -2.15 13.89
N GLU A 68 4.10 -2.78 13.88
CA GLU A 68 5.42 -2.12 13.97
C GLU A 68 6.22 -2.44 12.70
N HIS A 69 6.79 -1.40 12.07
CA HIS A 69 7.48 -1.50 10.77
C HIS A 69 8.86 -0.84 10.78
N ASP A 70 9.38 -0.51 11.97
CA ASP A 70 10.63 0.23 12.16
C ASP A 70 11.88 -0.69 12.20
N THR A 71 11.71 -1.94 12.63
CA THR A 71 12.83 -2.89 12.82
C THR A 71 12.72 -4.10 11.91
N TRP A 72 11.50 -4.63 11.76
CA TRP A 72 11.28 -5.91 11.11
C TRP A 72 10.44 -5.79 9.85
N LYS A 73 10.83 -6.52 8.83
CA LYS A 73 9.91 -6.92 7.77
C LYS A 73 9.13 -8.12 8.27
N SER A 74 7.83 -8.08 8.14
CA SER A 74 6.95 -9.11 8.66
C SER A 74 6.13 -9.75 7.55
N GLY A 75 5.74 -10.99 7.75
CA GLY A 75 4.86 -11.69 6.82
C GLY A 75 3.90 -12.61 7.55
N VAL A 76 2.83 -12.97 6.85
CA VAL A 76 1.80 -13.89 7.32
C VAL A 76 1.79 -15.10 6.39
N ARG A 77 2.00 -16.28 6.95
CA ARG A 77 1.88 -17.55 6.24
C ARG A 77 0.57 -18.21 6.62
N ILE A 78 -0.19 -18.60 5.62
CA ILE A 78 -1.47 -19.28 5.78
C ILE A 78 -1.40 -20.57 4.99
N GLU A 79 -1.72 -21.70 5.63
CA GLU A 79 -1.79 -23.01 4.99
C GLU A 79 -3.20 -23.58 5.16
N SER A 80 -3.65 -24.31 4.16
CA SER A 80 -4.95 -24.97 4.12
C SER A 80 -4.77 -26.34 3.46
N ASP A 81 -4.91 -27.39 4.25
CA ASP A 81 -4.82 -28.76 3.77
C ASP A 81 -6.13 -29.24 3.14
N GLU A 82 -7.24 -28.66 3.59
CA GLU A 82 -8.57 -28.88 3.03
C GLU A 82 -9.18 -27.53 2.61
N PRO A 83 -9.84 -27.43 1.45
CA PRO A 83 -10.41 -26.18 0.99
C PRO A 83 -11.29 -25.50 2.05
N GLY A 84 -10.96 -24.24 2.38
CA GLY A 84 -11.71 -23.45 3.35
C GLY A 84 -11.35 -23.64 4.81
N ILE A 85 -10.44 -24.57 5.14
CA ILE A 85 -10.00 -24.83 6.52
C ILE A 85 -8.56 -24.35 6.71
N ILE A 86 -8.35 -23.55 7.74
CA ILE A 86 -7.01 -23.09 8.11
C ILE A 86 -6.29 -24.20 8.88
N SER A 87 -5.23 -24.76 8.31
CA SER A 87 -4.34 -25.71 8.99
C SER A 87 -3.14 -25.01 9.64
N ARG A 88 -2.76 -23.83 9.14
CA ARG A 88 -1.70 -23.00 9.73
C ARG A 88 -1.96 -21.53 9.51
N LEU A 89 -1.80 -20.75 10.56
CA LEU A 89 -1.77 -19.30 10.54
C LEU A 89 -0.56 -18.82 11.35
N GLU A 90 0.40 -18.22 10.67
CA GLU A 90 1.67 -17.82 11.29
C GLU A 90 2.00 -16.40 10.89
N LEU A 91 2.24 -15.52 11.88
CA LEU A 91 2.94 -14.26 11.65
C LEU A 91 4.42 -14.46 11.97
N TYR A 92 5.29 -14.10 11.05
CA TYR A 92 6.73 -14.17 11.23
C TYR A 92 7.38 -12.81 11.00
N THR A 93 8.53 -12.59 11.61
CA THR A 93 9.31 -11.37 11.51
C THR A 93 10.72 -11.66 11.00
N GLY A 94 11.30 -10.70 10.28
CA GLY A 94 12.58 -10.91 9.59
C GLY A 94 12.38 -11.50 8.20
N ALA A 95 11.31 -11.13 7.53
CA ALA A 95 11.03 -11.57 6.17
C ALA A 95 12.05 -10.98 5.20
N SER A 96 12.94 -11.83 4.73
CA SER A 96 13.84 -11.55 3.62
C SER A 96 14.01 -12.83 2.83
N GLY A 97 14.28 -12.75 1.55
CA GLY A 97 14.58 -13.91 0.72
C GLY A 97 13.46 -14.26 -0.27
N GLU A 98 13.14 -15.54 -0.40
CA GLU A 98 12.23 -16.04 -1.44
C GLU A 98 10.88 -15.31 -1.46
N GLY A 99 10.47 -14.89 -2.64
CA GLY A 99 9.21 -14.17 -2.87
C GLY A 99 9.30 -12.65 -2.66
N THR A 100 10.45 -12.15 -2.22
CA THR A 100 10.78 -10.73 -2.22
C THR A 100 11.88 -10.45 -3.24
N ARG A 101 11.99 -9.23 -3.71
CA ARG A 101 13.14 -8.79 -4.51
C ARG A 101 14.28 -8.28 -3.66
N ASP A 102 14.09 -8.27 -2.38
CA ASP A 102 15.03 -7.84 -1.39
C ASP A 102 16.08 -8.94 -1.18
N VAL A 103 17.07 -8.95 -2.01
CA VAL A 103 18.15 -9.94 -2.04
C VAL A 103 19.34 -9.53 -1.17
N LEU A 104 19.38 -8.28 -0.69
CA LEU A 104 20.45 -7.77 0.12
C LEU A 104 20.19 -8.00 1.62
N PRO A 105 21.21 -8.41 2.39
CA PRO A 105 21.08 -8.48 3.84
C PRO A 105 20.92 -7.08 4.45
N HIS A 106 19.83 -6.84 5.18
CA HIS A 106 19.57 -5.58 5.89
C HIS A 106 20.08 -5.57 7.34
N GLY A 107 21.02 -6.42 7.66
CA GLY A 107 21.61 -6.51 8.99
C GLY A 107 21.00 -7.60 9.85
N LYS A 108 21.34 -7.57 11.15
CA LYS A 108 20.94 -8.59 12.12
C LYS A 108 20.70 -7.95 13.47
N VAL A 109 19.62 -8.34 14.13
CA VAL A 109 19.40 -8.02 15.53
C VAL A 109 20.00 -9.16 16.38
N LYS A 110 20.86 -8.81 17.33
CA LYS A 110 21.50 -9.76 18.26
C LYS A 110 21.30 -9.29 19.70
N GLY A 111 20.99 -10.21 20.60
CA GLY A 111 20.86 -9.92 22.02
C GLY A 111 20.51 -11.16 22.83
N LYS A 112 20.59 -11.06 24.16
CA LYS A 112 20.07 -12.10 25.07
C LYS A 112 18.55 -12.25 24.93
N THR A 113 17.88 -11.15 24.60
CA THR A 113 16.45 -11.09 24.31
C THR A 113 16.28 -10.37 22.99
N VAL A 114 15.52 -10.95 22.08
CA VAL A 114 15.12 -10.35 20.81
C VAL A 114 13.60 -10.26 20.81
N ARG A 115 13.09 -9.07 20.54
CA ARG A 115 11.64 -8.82 20.48
C ARG A 115 11.18 -8.82 19.02
N SER A 116 10.09 -9.53 18.74
CA SER A 116 9.38 -9.45 17.46
C SER A 116 8.65 -8.11 17.33
N SER A 117 8.13 -7.81 16.14
CA SER A 117 7.11 -6.79 15.98
C SER A 117 5.87 -7.10 16.81
N LYS A 118 5.14 -6.07 17.22
CA LYS A 118 3.82 -6.25 17.83
C LYS A 118 2.84 -6.79 16.79
N THR A 119 2.04 -7.75 17.21
CA THR A 119 1.07 -8.43 16.37
C THR A 119 -0.33 -7.94 16.68
N PHE A 120 -1.06 -7.58 15.66
CA PHE A 120 -2.51 -7.46 15.68
C PHE A 120 -3.13 -8.80 15.29
N PHE A 121 -4.13 -9.24 16.03
CA PHE A 121 -4.91 -10.44 15.72
C PHE A 121 -6.34 -10.23 16.21
N GLY A 122 -7.32 -10.47 15.34
CA GLY A 122 -8.72 -10.36 15.70
C GLY A 122 -9.63 -11.16 14.78
N TYR A 123 -10.76 -11.60 15.32
CA TYR A 123 -11.89 -12.16 14.58
C TYR A 123 -13.01 -11.12 14.52
N PHE A 124 -13.63 -10.97 13.35
CA PHE A 124 -14.62 -9.94 13.08
C PHE A 124 -15.82 -10.52 12.34
N GLU A 125 -17.01 -10.00 12.63
CA GLU A 125 -18.22 -10.30 11.88
C GLU A 125 -18.16 -9.72 10.44
N ASP A 126 -17.39 -8.65 10.24
CA ASP A 126 -16.96 -8.16 8.93
C ASP A 126 -15.44 -7.95 8.94
N TRP A 127 -14.73 -8.70 8.12
CA TRP A 127 -13.26 -8.62 8.05
C TRP A 127 -12.75 -7.22 7.62
N ARG A 128 -13.58 -6.42 6.94
CA ARG A 128 -13.21 -5.07 6.52
C ARG A 128 -13.15 -4.13 7.72
N ASP A 129 -14.06 -4.27 8.68
CA ASP A 129 -13.98 -3.57 9.97
C ASP A 129 -12.70 -3.98 10.70
N GLY A 130 -12.32 -5.26 10.59
CA GLY A 130 -11.05 -5.77 11.12
C GLY A 130 -9.82 -5.11 10.48
N MET A 131 -9.85 -4.83 9.17
CA MET A 131 -8.78 -4.10 8.50
C MET A 131 -8.72 -2.63 8.93
N GLU A 132 -9.87 -2.00 9.19
CA GLU A 132 -9.90 -0.65 9.77
C GLU A 132 -9.35 -0.62 11.20
N GLU A 133 -9.69 -1.60 12.03
CA GLU A 133 -9.13 -1.73 13.38
C GLU A 133 -7.61 -1.99 13.35
N PHE A 134 -7.14 -2.79 12.38
CA PHE A 134 -5.71 -2.94 12.13
C PHE A 134 -5.06 -1.58 11.80
N GLY A 135 -5.67 -0.78 10.92
CA GLY A 135 -5.20 0.57 10.60
C GLY A 135 -5.17 1.49 11.83
N ARG A 136 -6.19 1.43 12.69
CA ARG A 136 -6.23 2.17 13.96
C ARG A 136 -5.13 1.73 14.92
N ALA A 137 -4.88 0.43 14.99
CA ALA A 137 -3.76 -0.11 15.80
C ALA A 137 -2.40 0.36 15.28
N CYS A 138 -2.18 0.38 13.97
CA CYS A 138 -0.98 0.97 13.37
C CYS A 138 -0.84 2.46 13.72
N ALA A 139 -1.93 3.22 13.68
CA ALA A 139 -1.93 4.64 14.00
C ALA A 139 -1.58 4.95 15.47
N THR A 140 -1.74 3.99 16.39
CA THR A 140 -1.27 4.17 17.79
C THR A 140 0.26 4.12 17.89
N ILE A 141 0.94 3.47 16.97
CA ILE A 141 2.40 3.34 16.90
C ILE A 141 3.00 4.45 16.03
N ALA A 142 2.42 4.63 14.84
CA ALA A 142 2.83 5.62 13.86
C ALA A 142 1.62 6.49 13.46
N PRO A 143 1.32 7.54 14.23
CA PRO A 143 0.20 8.42 13.93
C PRO A 143 0.32 9.02 12.52
N PRO A 144 -0.79 9.16 11.78
CA PRO A 144 -0.75 9.81 10.48
C PRO A 144 -0.28 11.25 10.61
N LEU A 145 0.48 11.71 9.62
CA LEU A 145 0.88 13.11 9.55
C LEU A 145 -0.36 14.00 9.39
N PRO A 146 -0.38 15.20 10.01
CA PRO A 146 -1.48 16.15 9.82
C PRO A 146 -1.64 16.50 8.34
N TRP A 147 -2.85 16.37 7.85
CA TRP A 147 -3.19 16.72 6.48
C TRP A 147 -4.51 17.51 6.45
N ASN A 148 -4.40 18.82 6.21
CA ASN A 148 -5.54 19.74 6.26
C ASN A 148 -6.09 20.14 4.89
N LEU A 149 -5.52 19.60 3.82
CA LEU A 149 -5.84 20.01 2.45
C LEU A 149 -6.91 19.13 1.78
N GLY A 150 -7.46 18.15 2.51
CA GLY A 150 -8.38 17.17 1.92
C GLY A 150 -7.67 16.20 0.97
N THR A 151 -8.41 15.29 0.38
CA THR A 151 -7.87 14.34 -0.61
C THR A 151 -7.39 15.10 -1.84
N PRO A 152 -6.17 14.86 -2.34
CA PRO A 152 -5.71 15.43 -3.60
C PRO A 152 -6.67 15.08 -4.74
N PHE A 153 -7.14 16.09 -5.44
CA PHE A 153 -8.16 15.97 -6.46
C PHE A 153 -7.79 16.84 -7.67
N GLY A 154 -7.92 16.29 -8.87
CA GLY A 154 -7.56 17.03 -10.07
C GLY A 154 -7.20 16.12 -11.25
N TRP A 155 -6.17 16.48 -11.98
CA TRP A 155 -5.73 15.80 -13.18
C TRP A 155 -4.31 15.22 -13.04
N ASN A 156 -4.09 14.09 -13.69
CA ASN A 156 -2.76 13.50 -13.90
C ASN A 156 -2.55 13.22 -15.39
N SER A 157 -1.38 13.57 -15.89
CA SER A 157 -1.07 13.53 -17.32
C SER A 157 -0.88 12.14 -17.92
N TRP A 158 -0.59 11.10 -17.10
CA TRP A 158 -0.10 9.82 -17.59
C TRP A 158 -1.05 9.12 -18.55
N ALA A 159 -2.30 8.94 -18.16
CA ALA A 159 -3.26 8.15 -18.92
C ALA A 159 -3.50 8.64 -20.37
N LYS A 160 -3.30 9.94 -20.63
CA LYS A 160 -3.53 10.55 -21.95
C LYS A 160 -2.25 10.91 -22.68
N MET A 161 -1.25 11.36 -21.97
CA MET A 161 -0.09 12.00 -22.58
C MET A 161 1.20 11.19 -22.45
N GLU A 162 1.35 10.43 -21.38
CA GLU A 162 2.58 9.67 -21.10
C GLU A 162 3.83 10.58 -21.25
N PHE A 163 4.83 10.14 -22.00
CA PHE A 163 6.03 10.92 -22.29
C PHE A 163 5.83 12.02 -23.35
N ARG A 164 4.61 12.18 -23.90
CA ARG A 164 4.26 13.26 -24.88
C ARG A 164 3.81 14.54 -24.19
N LEU A 165 3.87 14.59 -22.88
CA LEU A 165 3.58 15.80 -22.12
C LEU A 165 4.55 16.91 -22.53
N SER A 166 4.03 18.11 -22.77
CA SER A 166 4.80 19.32 -23.04
C SER A 166 4.37 20.47 -22.13
N TYR A 167 5.22 21.47 -22.02
CA TYR A 167 4.95 22.68 -21.26
C TYR A 167 3.63 23.32 -21.68
N GLU A 168 3.41 23.53 -22.99
CA GLU A 168 2.21 24.16 -23.55
C GLU A 168 0.95 23.36 -23.19
N LYS A 169 1.05 22.03 -23.23
CA LYS A 169 -0.08 21.17 -22.89
C LYS A 169 -0.48 21.27 -21.43
N VAL A 170 0.47 21.47 -20.53
CA VAL A 170 0.15 21.69 -19.11
C VAL A 170 -0.59 23.00 -18.91
N LEU A 171 -0.16 24.07 -19.57
CA LEU A 171 -0.84 25.37 -19.52
C LEU A 171 -2.27 25.28 -20.09
N GLU A 172 -2.43 24.66 -21.27
CA GLU A 172 -3.76 24.41 -21.86
C GLU A 172 -4.71 23.68 -20.92
N VAL A 173 -4.21 22.62 -20.26
CA VAL A 173 -5.01 21.85 -19.31
C VAL A 173 -5.36 22.69 -18.07
N SER A 174 -4.41 23.44 -17.54
CA SER A 174 -4.65 24.35 -16.42
C SER A 174 -5.76 25.35 -16.74
N ASP A 175 -5.70 25.99 -17.91
CA ASP A 175 -6.71 26.96 -18.36
C ASP A 175 -8.07 26.29 -18.58
N PHE A 176 -8.09 25.11 -19.22
CA PHE A 176 -9.32 24.33 -19.40
C PHE A 176 -10.01 24.02 -18.07
N PHE A 177 -9.26 23.60 -17.06
CA PHE A 177 -9.79 23.33 -15.73
C PHE A 177 -10.36 24.60 -15.12
N LYS A 178 -9.66 25.72 -15.22
CA LYS A 178 -10.11 27.01 -14.71
C LYS A 178 -11.44 27.44 -15.34
N GLU A 179 -11.51 27.37 -16.65
CA GLU A 179 -12.64 27.92 -17.42
C GLU A 179 -13.87 27.00 -17.39
N ASN A 180 -13.65 25.68 -17.43
CA ASN A 180 -14.73 24.73 -17.69
C ASN A 180 -15.12 23.85 -16.52
N LEU A 181 -14.21 23.60 -15.57
CA LEU A 181 -14.43 22.61 -14.52
C LEU A 181 -14.56 23.24 -13.13
N GLN A 182 -13.64 24.10 -12.73
CA GLN A 182 -13.67 24.72 -11.40
C GLN A 182 -14.92 25.56 -11.18
N ASN A 183 -15.41 26.24 -12.20
CA ASN A 183 -16.66 26.99 -12.15
C ASN A 183 -17.92 26.10 -12.00
N ASN A 184 -17.77 24.79 -12.18
CA ASN A 184 -18.81 23.77 -12.05
C ASN A 184 -18.57 22.84 -10.86
N ASN A 185 -17.92 23.34 -9.81
CA ASN A 185 -17.61 22.61 -8.56
C ASN A 185 -16.69 21.40 -8.74
N PHE A 186 -15.88 21.36 -9.79
CA PHE A 186 -14.85 20.33 -9.94
C PHE A 186 -13.62 20.73 -9.13
N GLU A 187 -13.70 20.53 -7.81
CA GLU A 187 -12.66 20.89 -6.86
C GLU A 187 -12.87 20.15 -5.53
N ASN A 188 -11.87 20.12 -4.67
CA ASN A 188 -12.01 19.61 -3.31
C ASN A 188 -11.50 20.65 -2.30
N ASN A 189 -12.42 21.24 -1.53
CA ASN A 189 -12.14 22.34 -0.60
C ASN A 189 -11.43 23.53 -1.28
N GLY A 190 -11.86 23.91 -2.47
CA GLY A 190 -11.25 24.97 -3.27
C GLY A 190 -9.91 24.61 -3.92
N ILE A 191 -9.52 23.33 -3.88
CA ILE A 191 -8.21 22.88 -4.36
C ILE A 191 -8.38 21.95 -5.56
N VAL A 192 -7.62 22.26 -6.62
CA VAL A 192 -7.43 21.39 -7.79
C VAL A 192 -5.95 21.20 -8.03
N TYR A 193 -5.52 19.97 -8.27
CA TYR A 193 -4.15 19.64 -8.64
C TYR A 193 -4.04 19.43 -10.15
N ILE A 194 -3.03 20.05 -10.76
CA ILE A 194 -2.60 19.77 -12.13
C ILE A 194 -1.31 18.95 -12.01
N GLY A 195 -1.45 17.64 -12.09
CA GLY A 195 -0.39 16.67 -11.85
C GLY A 195 0.34 16.28 -13.14
N MET A 196 1.63 16.52 -13.17
CA MET A 196 2.53 16.12 -14.26
C MET A 196 3.19 14.77 -13.88
N ASP A 197 2.96 13.76 -14.68
CA ASP A 197 3.65 12.48 -14.55
C ASP A 197 5.03 12.52 -15.22
N ALA A 198 5.73 11.42 -15.32
CA ALA A 198 7.14 11.28 -15.74
C ALA A 198 7.60 12.17 -16.91
N GLY A 199 6.71 12.64 -17.78
CA GLY A 199 7.00 13.57 -18.90
C GLY A 199 7.55 14.94 -18.46
N TRP A 200 7.33 15.36 -17.22
CA TRP A 200 7.83 16.64 -16.70
C TRP A 200 9.37 16.74 -16.69
N ALA A 201 10.07 15.63 -16.58
CA ALA A 201 11.54 15.60 -16.51
C ALA A 201 12.22 16.11 -17.80
N LYS A 202 11.47 16.38 -18.86
CA LYS A 202 11.97 16.97 -20.11
C LYS A 202 11.87 18.50 -20.14
N MET A 203 11.21 19.10 -19.16
CA MET A 203 10.99 20.53 -19.06
C MET A 203 12.18 21.19 -18.34
N SER A 204 12.48 22.44 -18.71
CA SER A 204 13.47 23.23 -17.97
C SER A 204 12.93 23.72 -16.63
N ASP A 205 13.83 24.11 -15.73
CA ASP A 205 13.45 24.67 -14.43
C ASP A 205 12.59 25.94 -14.59
N GLU A 206 12.86 26.76 -15.61
CA GLU A 206 12.08 27.96 -15.90
C GLU A 206 10.66 27.59 -16.34
N GLN A 207 10.49 26.56 -17.17
CA GLN A 207 9.17 26.06 -17.58
C GLN A 207 8.39 25.51 -16.41
N LEU A 208 9.03 24.73 -15.53
CA LEU A 208 8.40 24.20 -14.33
C LEU A 208 7.99 25.31 -13.35
N ALA A 209 8.85 26.30 -13.16
CA ALA A 209 8.53 27.47 -12.33
C ALA A 209 7.37 28.28 -12.92
N ASP A 210 7.30 28.39 -14.24
CA ASP A 210 6.21 29.10 -14.90
C ASP A 210 4.88 28.34 -14.79
N ILE A 211 4.87 27.02 -14.99
CA ILE A 211 3.71 26.19 -14.75
C ILE A 211 3.19 26.37 -13.32
N ALA A 212 4.08 26.36 -12.33
CA ALA A 212 3.70 26.56 -10.94
C ALA A 212 3.02 27.92 -10.70
N ARG A 213 3.56 28.98 -11.30
CA ARG A 213 2.95 30.33 -11.23
C ARG A 213 1.60 30.38 -11.94
N HIS A 214 1.50 29.79 -13.12
CA HIS A 214 0.28 29.75 -13.92
C HIS A 214 -0.84 28.99 -13.20
N CYS A 215 -0.56 27.79 -12.71
CA CYS A 215 -1.51 27.02 -11.90
C CYS A 215 -1.96 27.81 -10.67
N LYS A 216 -1.03 28.45 -9.97
CA LYS A 216 -1.36 29.31 -8.82
C LYS A 216 -2.28 30.46 -9.19
N ALA A 217 -2.06 31.13 -10.32
CA ALA A 217 -2.92 32.21 -10.82
C ALA A 217 -4.34 31.69 -11.12
N ASN A 218 -4.47 30.45 -11.58
CA ASN A 218 -5.74 29.77 -11.82
C ASN A 218 -6.39 29.19 -10.54
N GLY A 219 -5.80 29.38 -9.36
CA GLY A 219 -6.30 28.82 -8.09
C GLY A 219 -6.04 27.33 -7.97
N GLN A 220 -5.01 26.82 -8.63
CA GLN A 220 -4.63 25.41 -8.69
C GLN A 220 -3.29 25.17 -8.01
N LYS A 221 -2.95 23.91 -7.80
CA LYS A 221 -1.62 23.45 -7.39
C LYS A 221 -0.98 22.60 -8.48
N ALA A 222 0.21 22.97 -8.89
CA ALA A 222 1.03 22.11 -9.75
C ALA A 222 1.61 20.96 -8.92
N GLY A 223 1.62 19.75 -9.49
CA GLY A 223 2.21 18.57 -8.89
C GLY A 223 3.09 17.83 -9.88
N ILE A 224 4.08 17.12 -9.38
CA ILE A 224 4.93 16.24 -10.18
C ILE A 224 4.90 14.83 -9.63
N TYR A 225 5.01 13.83 -10.50
CA TYR A 225 5.33 12.47 -10.13
C TYR A 225 6.82 12.37 -9.79
N PHE A 226 7.13 11.82 -8.62
CA PHE A 226 8.50 11.74 -8.15
C PHE A 226 8.75 10.43 -7.41
N THR A 227 9.93 9.85 -7.60
CA THR A 227 10.38 8.63 -6.92
C THR A 227 11.56 8.97 -6.02
N PRO A 228 11.32 9.27 -4.73
CA PRO A 228 12.36 9.82 -3.83
C PRO A 228 13.50 8.83 -3.51
N PHE A 229 13.28 7.54 -3.75
CA PHE A 229 14.23 6.47 -3.41
C PHE A 229 14.65 5.63 -4.61
N SER A 230 14.39 6.07 -5.82
CA SER A 230 14.74 5.34 -7.04
C SER A 230 14.98 6.29 -8.19
N ASP A 231 16.08 6.11 -8.87
CA ASP A 231 16.43 6.79 -10.12
C ASP A 231 16.14 5.94 -11.37
N TRP A 232 15.46 4.82 -11.18
CA TRP A 232 15.17 3.83 -12.23
C TRP A 232 16.42 3.16 -12.82
N GLY A 233 17.48 3.05 -12.02
CA GLY A 233 18.75 2.40 -12.41
C GLY A 233 19.64 3.26 -13.31
N LYS A 234 19.44 4.57 -13.30
CA LYS A 234 20.29 5.51 -14.06
C LYS A 234 21.60 5.79 -13.35
N ASP A 235 21.60 5.72 -12.04
CA ASP A 235 22.78 5.88 -11.21
C ASP A 235 22.93 4.66 -10.28
N PRO A 236 23.90 3.75 -10.56
CA PRO A 236 24.13 2.57 -9.73
C PRO A 236 24.59 2.88 -8.31
N GLU A 237 25.05 4.11 -8.04
CA GLU A 237 25.52 4.55 -6.73
C GLU A 237 24.43 5.29 -5.92
N ALA A 238 23.24 5.47 -6.48
CA ALA A 238 22.11 6.16 -5.81
C ALA A 238 21.40 5.33 -4.73
N TYR A 239 21.89 4.11 -4.41
CA TYR A 239 21.26 3.17 -3.46
C TYR A 239 22.20 2.80 -2.31
#